data_7f53dba504999139f888375a474c7171
#
_entry.id   7f53dba504999139f888375a474c7171
#
_cell.length_a   1.000
_cell.length_b   1.000
_cell.length_c   1.000
_cell.angle_alpha   90.00
_cell.angle_beta   90.00
_cell.angle_gamma   90.00
#
_symmetry.space_group_name_H-M   'P 1'
#
loop_
_entity.id
_entity.type
_entity.pdbx_description
1 polymer ?
#
loop_
_entity_poly.entity_id
_entity_poly.type
_entity_poly.pdbx_seq_one_letter_code
_entity_poly.pdbx_strand_id
1 'polypeptide(L)'
;SVPQTRFVHISAKTHSAVPLTFGAFGFMLVAMSNIAELVQVQKEYFNGGETLDINFRKNQLKKLYRTIADNQTEIFDALKADLNKPPFETYETEIGIVLEEIRYLISHLAKWAKPKHASMPLALFPAKGTMHFEPYGRVLIMSPWNYPLNLTLAPLVGAIAAGNCAVVKPSNYSPATSEVIKKIISENFPPEYISVITGGREENSKLLEQRFDYIFFTGGTTVGKLVMEAAAKYVTPVTLELGGKSPCVVEKSANLKVAARRIAFGKYLNAGQTCVAPDYLLIQDEVKEKFIEE
;
A
#
# COMPACT_ATOMS: atom_id res chain seq x y z
N SER A 1 -5.89 8.19 8.31
CA SER A 1 -6.99 8.65 7.43
C SER A 1 -6.39 9.23 6.16
N VAL A 2 -6.56 8.53 5.05
CA VAL A 2 -6.11 8.98 3.72
C VAL A 2 -6.96 10.18 3.29
N PRO A 3 -6.39 11.30 2.84
CA PRO A 3 -7.15 12.42 2.29
C PRO A 3 -7.88 11.99 1.02
N GLN A 4 -9.20 12.04 1.04
CA GLN A 4 -10.02 11.78 -0.14
C GLN A 4 -10.10 13.05 -0.98
N THR A 5 -9.57 13.00 -2.19
CA THR A 5 -9.72 14.09 -3.18
C THR A 5 -11.17 14.14 -3.65
N ARG A 6 -11.79 15.33 -3.53
CA ARG A 6 -13.19 15.55 -3.92
C ARG A 6 -13.22 16.15 -5.32
N PHE A 7 -13.80 15.45 -6.28
CA PHE A 7 -14.14 15.99 -7.60
C PHE A 7 -15.64 16.08 -7.76
N VAL A 8 -16.12 17.20 -8.28
CA VAL A 8 -17.51 17.42 -8.69
C VAL A 8 -17.57 17.23 -10.20
N HIS A 9 -18.21 16.18 -10.67
CA HIS A 9 -18.39 15.93 -12.10
C HIS A 9 -19.77 16.43 -12.56
N ILE A 10 -19.80 17.30 -13.57
CA ILE A 10 -21.02 17.68 -14.30
C ILE A 10 -21.03 16.82 -15.57
N SER A 11 -21.90 15.82 -15.64
CA SER A 11 -22.01 14.93 -16.78
C SER A 11 -23.02 15.45 -17.80
N ALA A 12 -22.56 15.69 -19.02
CA ALA A 12 -23.40 15.77 -20.20
C ALA A 12 -23.38 14.40 -20.92
N LYS A 13 -24.53 13.81 -21.15
CA LYS A 13 -24.67 12.53 -21.89
C LYS A 13 -24.37 12.74 -23.37
N THR A 14 -23.38 12.01 -23.90
CA THR A 14 -23.35 11.67 -25.32
C THR A 14 -23.15 10.18 -25.49
N HIS A 15 -24.10 9.54 -26.16
CA HIS A 15 -24.07 8.12 -26.55
C HIS A 15 -23.25 7.98 -27.82
N SER A 16 -22.29 7.03 -27.83
CA SER A 16 -22.11 6.08 -28.93
C SER A 16 -21.09 5.00 -28.53
N ALA A 17 -21.58 3.79 -28.36
CA ALA A 17 -20.75 2.60 -28.17
C ALA A 17 -20.46 1.97 -29.54
N VAL A 18 -19.16 1.75 -29.82
CA VAL A 18 -18.71 0.86 -30.90
C VAL A 18 -18.19 -0.42 -30.21
N PRO A 19 -18.68 -1.60 -30.54
CA PRO A 19 -18.16 -2.83 -29.94
C PRO A 19 -16.85 -3.23 -30.65
N LEU A 20 -15.74 -3.24 -29.91
CA LEU A 20 -14.49 -3.88 -30.32
C LEU A 20 -14.52 -5.35 -29.90
N THR A 21 -14.53 -6.23 -30.90
CA THR A 21 -14.40 -7.68 -30.76
C THR A 21 -13.04 -8.06 -30.21
N PHE A 22 -13.03 -8.74 -29.05
CA PHE A 22 -11.84 -9.31 -28.45
C PHE A 22 -11.33 -10.49 -29.27
N GLY A 23 -10.22 -10.27 -30.00
CA GLY A 23 -9.37 -11.32 -30.51
C GLY A 23 -8.46 -11.86 -29.42
N ALA A 24 -8.36 -13.19 -29.35
CA ALA A 24 -7.50 -13.91 -28.39
C ALA A 24 -6.04 -13.42 -28.47
N PHE A 25 -5.61 -12.64 -27.48
CA PHE A 25 -4.19 -12.35 -27.28
C PHE A 25 -3.56 -13.53 -26.56
N GLY A 26 -2.79 -14.31 -27.35
CA GLY A 26 -1.93 -15.35 -26.82
C GLY A 26 -0.98 -14.78 -25.77
N PHE A 27 -0.76 -15.54 -24.70
CA PHE A 27 0.26 -15.29 -23.68
C PHE A 27 1.64 -15.14 -24.34
N MET A 28 2.03 -13.92 -24.64
CA MET A 28 3.39 -13.59 -25.05
C MET A 28 4.10 -13.11 -23.77
N LEU A 29 4.83 -14.02 -23.14
CA LEU A 29 5.82 -13.72 -22.10
C LEU A 29 6.98 -12.95 -22.77
N VAL A 30 6.74 -11.69 -23.11
CA VAL A 30 7.81 -10.76 -23.41
C VAL A 30 8.31 -10.28 -22.05
N ALA A 31 9.55 -10.61 -21.71
CA ALA A 31 10.26 -9.95 -20.62
C ALA A 31 10.23 -8.45 -20.93
N MET A 32 9.31 -7.70 -20.30
CA MET A 32 9.22 -6.25 -20.49
C MET A 32 10.48 -5.63 -19.92
N SER A 33 11.44 -5.34 -20.77
CA SER A 33 12.76 -4.81 -20.41
C SER A 33 12.73 -3.31 -20.13
N ASN A 34 11.56 -2.65 -20.31
CA ASN A 34 11.45 -1.20 -20.22
C ASN A 34 10.31 -0.77 -19.26
N ILE A 35 10.70 -0.08 -18.18
CA ILE A 35 9.76 0.45 -17.19
C ILE A 35 8.76 1.44 -17.82
N ALA A 36 9.18 2.24 -18.80
CA ALA A 36 8.31 3.19 -19.48
C ALA A 36 7.18 2.50 -20.26
N GLU A 37 7.50 1.40 -20.95
CA GLU A 37 6.52 0.59 -21.67
C GLU A 37 5.51 -0.05 -20.72
N LEU A 38 5.98 -0.60 -19.58
CA LEU A 38 5.12 -1.16 -18.55
C LEU A 38 4.11 -0.11 -18.04
N VAL A 39 4.58 1.09 -17.71
CA VAL A 39 3.72 2.18 -17.21
C VAL A 39 2.72 2.63 -18.26
N GLN A 40 3.08 2.59 -19.54
CA GLN A 40 2.17 2.91 -20.63
C GLN A 40 1.09 1.84 -20.80
N VAL A 41 1.45 0.56 -20.78
CA VAL A 41 0.49 -0.56 -20.87
C VAL A 41 -0.49 -0.55 -19.70
N GLN A 42 -0.02 -0.24 -18.49
CA GLN A 42 -0.90 -0.04 -17.33
C GLN A 42 -1.88 1.12 -17.51
N LYS A 43 -1.47 2.19 -18.17
CA LYS A 43 -2.37 3.29 -18.51
C LYS A 43 -3.50 2.85 -19.46
N GLU A 44 -3.16 2.07 -20.46
CA GLU A 44 -4.12 1.57 -21.44
C GLU A 44 -5.12 0.61 -20.79
N TYR A 45 -4.62 -0.32 -19.95
CA TYR A 45 -5.46 -1.24 -19.18
C TYR A 45 -6.42 -0.49 -18.23
N PHE A 46 -5.91 0.48 -17.48
CA PHE A 46 -6.74 1.31 -16.59
C PHE A 46 -7.82 2.06 -17.37
N ASN A 47 -7.46 2.65 -18.52
CA ASN A 47 -8.41 3.38 -19.37
C ASN A 47 -9.49 2.46 -19.99
N GLY A 48 -9.25 1.15 -20.08
CA GLY A 48 -10.24 0.14 -20.43
C GLY A 48 -11.39 0.03 -19.43
N GLY A 49 -11.20 0.51 -18.20
CA GLY A 49 -12.24 0.62 -17.18
C GLY A 49 -12.56 -0.68 -16.43
N GLU A 50 -11.86 -1.78 -16.68
CA GLU A 50 -12.11 -3.08 -16.04
C GLU A 50 -11.94 -3.00 -14.51
N THR A 51 -10.98 -2.21 -14.03
CA THR A 51 -10.71 -2.01 -12.59
C THR A 51 -11.82 -1.23 -11.86
N LEU A 52 -12.76 -0.61 -12.57
CA LEU A 52 -13.85 0.16 -11.98
C LEU A 52 -14.95 -0.75 -11.41
N ASP A 53 -15.10 -1.97 -11.89
CA ASP A 53 -16.08 -2.92 -11.39
C ASP A 53 -15.75 -3.39 -9.97
N ILE A 54 -16.74 -3.28 -9.07
CA ILE A 54 -16.57 -3.64 -7.64
C ILE A 54 -16.37 -5.15 -7.46
N ASN A 55 -16.99 -5.98 -8.30
CA ASN A 55 -16.84 -7.43 -8.22
C ASN A 55 -15.46 -7.84 -8.71
N PHE A 56 -14.95 -7.19 -9.77
CA PHE A 56 -13.57 -7.37 -10.21
C PHE A 56 -12.61 -7.10 -9.04
N ARG A 57 -12.68 -5.92 -8.39
CA ARG A 57 -11.82 -5.55 -7.25
C ARG A 57 -11.89 -6.58 -6.12
N LYS A 58 -13.10 -7.00 -5.73
CA LYS A 58 -13.30 -8.03 -4.70
C LYS A 58 -12.68 -9.37 -5.09
N ASN A 59 -12.78 -9.76 -6.34
CA ASN A 59 -12.20 -11.01 -6.84
C ASN A 59 -10.67 -10.93 -6.84
N GLN A 60 -10.07 -9.79 -7.22
CA GLN A 60 -8.62 -9.59 -7.14
C GLN A 60 -8.12 -9.63 -5.69
N LEU A 61 -8.84 -9.01 -4.75
CA LEU A 61 -8.54 -9.08 -3.32
C LEU A 61 -8.62 -10.52 -2.78
N LYS A 62 -9.65 -11.29 -3.15
CA LYS A 62 -9.76 -12.71 -2.78
C LYS A 62 -8.63 -13.55 -3.38
N LYS A 63 -8.22 -13.24 -4.61
CA LYS A 63 -7.09 -13.89 -5.26
C LYS A 63 -5.80 -13.61 -4.50
N LEU A 64 -5.50 -12.34 -4.18
CA LEU A 64 -4.34 -11.97 -3.38
C LEU A 64 -4.34 -12.65 -2.00
N TYR A 65 -5.49 -12.72 -1.33
CA TYR A 65 -5.64 -13.42 -0.05
C TYR A 65 -5.18 -14.88 -0.16
N ARG A 66 -5.71 -15.61 -1.16
CA ARG A 66 -5.34 -17.03 -1.39
C ARG A 66 -3.86 -17.17 -1.73
N THR A 67 -3.36 -16.32 -2.62
CA THR A 67 -1.95 -16.32 -2.99
C THR A 67 -1.03 -16.17 -1.78
N ILE A 68 -1.34 -15.26 -0.85
CA ILE A 68 -0.56 -15.12 0.39
C ILE A 68 -0.74 -16.33 1.30
N ALA A 69 -1.97 -16.80 1.48
CA ALA A 69 -2.27 -17.92 2.37
C ALA A 69 -1.62 -19.24 1.90
N ASP A 70 -1.56 -19.48 0.60
CA ASP A 70 -1.01 -20.69 0.02
C ASP A 70 0.54 -20.70 0.00
N ASN A 71 1.19 -19.53 0.08
CA ASN A 71 2.65 -19.36 0.02
C ASN A 71 3.28 -19.01 1.38
N GLN A 72 2.60 -19.26 2.51
CA GLN A 72 3.11 -18.87 3.84
C GLN A 72 4.48 -19.44 4.18
N THR A 73 4.74 -20.71 3.83
CA THR A 73 6.03 -21.35 4.11
C THR A 73 7.18 -20.63 3.42
N GLU A 74 7.02 -20.31 2.13
CA GLU A 74 8.05 -19.59 1.37
C GLU A 74 8.26 -18.16 1.92
N ILE A 75 7.18 -17.51 2.36
CA ILE A 75 7.26 -16.19 3.01
C ILE A 75 8.00 -16.28 4.34
N PHE A 76 7.75 -17.32 5.16
CA PHE A 76 8.48 -17.56 6.42
C PHE A 76 9.98 -17.73 6.18
N ASP A 77 10.33 -18.53 5.18
CA ASP A 77 11.74 -18.81 4.84
C ASP A 77 12.45 -17.54 4.35
N ALA A 78 11.79 -16.73 3.52
CA ALA A 78 12.32 -15.49 3.02
C ALA A 78 12.55 -14.46 4.14
N LEU A 79 11.57 -14.25 5.03
CA LEU A 79 11.69 -13.32 6.15
C LEU A 79 12.71 -13.80 7.20
N LYS A 80 12.88 -15.11 7.35
CA LYS A 80 13.97 -15.66 8.16
C LYS A 80 15.33 -15.39 7.52
N ALA A 81 15.45 -15.52 6.21
CA ALA A 81 16.69 -15.24 5.48
C ALA A 81 17.08 -13.76 5.55
N ASP A 82 16.14 -12.85 5.34
CA ASP A 82 16.41 -11.41 5.30
C ASP A 82 16.56 -10.78 6.69
N LEU A 83 15.72 -11.17 7.65
CA LEU A 83 15.59 -10.49 8.95
C LEU A 83 15.78 -11.42 10.15
N ASN A 84 16.07 -12.71 9.93
CA ASN A 84 16.07 -13.73 10.97
C ASN A 84 14.76 -13.78 11.80
N LYS A 85 13.65 -13.36 11.20
CA LYS A 85 12.35 -13.25 11.85
C LYS A 85 11.73 -14.64 12.04
N PRO A 86 11.32 -15.03 13.28
CA PRO A 86 10.70 -16.32 13.51
C PRO A 86 9.28 -16.40 12.91
N PRO A 87 8.77 -17.59 12.61
CA PRO A 87 7.45 -17.76 11.97
C PRO A 87 6.29 -17.09 12.72
N PHE A 88 6.28 -17.16 14.05
CA PHE A 88 5.26 -16.51 14.87
C PHE A 88 5.23 -14.99 14.65
N GLU A 89 6.38 -14.33 14.78
CA GLU A 89 6.50 -12.89 14.58
C GLU A 89 6.23 -12.49 13.12
N THR A 90 6.67 -13.32 12.16
CA THR A 90 6.35 -13.15 10.74
C THR A 90 4.85 -13.17 10.49
N TYR A 91 4.14 -14.12 11.09
CA TYR A 91 2.69 -14.16 10.93
C TYR A 91 2.01 -12.99 11.60
N GLU A 92 2.38 -12.67 12.85
CA GLU A 92 1.80 -11.58 13.64
C GLU A 92 1.97 -10.21 13.00
N THR A 93 3.17 -9.92 12.47
CA THR A 93 3.55 -8.56 12.05
C THR A 93 3.50 -8.32 10.54
N GLU A 94 3.42 -9.39 9.75
CA GLU A 94 3.47 -9.30 8.28
C GLU A 94 2.25 -9.95 7.63
N ILE A 95 2.13 -11.28 7.72
CA ILE A 95 1.09 -12.03 6.99
C ILE A 95 -0.30 -11.74 7.54
N GLY A 96 -0.49 -11.89 8.86
CA GLY A 96 -1.79 -11.78 9.51
C GLY A 96 -2.43 -10.42 9.32
N ILE A 97 -1.63 -9.34 9.41
CA ILE A 97 -2.09 -7.97 9.20
C ILE A 97 -2.62 -7.78 7.78
N VAL A 98 -1.89 -8.24 6.76
CA VAL A 98 -2.30 -8.11 5.36
C VAL A 98 -3.56 -8.92 5.07
N LEU A 99 -3.63 -10.16 5.57
CA LEU A 99 -4.82 -11.00 5.40
C LEU A 99 -6.07 -10.40 6.07
N GLU A 100 -5.92 -9.78 7.25
CA GLU A 100 -7.01 -9.11 7.93
C GLU A 100 -7.47 -7.86 7.18
N GLU A 101 -6.54 -7.04 6.70
CA GLU A 101 -6.85 -5.87 5.88
C GLU A 101 -7.62 -6.25 4.61
N ILE A 102 -7.21 -7.32 3.92
CA ILE A 102 -7.95 -7.83 2.75
C ILE A 102 -9.38 -8.20 3.12
N ARG A 103 -9.59 -8.96 4.22
CA ARG A 103 -10.93 -9.36 4.67
C ARG A 103 -11.80 -8.15 5.00
N TYR A 104 -11.21 -7.19 5.70
CA TYR A 104 -11.89 -5.96 6.08
C TYR A 104 -12.35 -5.16 4.85
N LEU A 105 -11.45 -4.97 3.87
CA LEU A 105 -11.78 -4.25 2.63
C LEU A 105 -12.85 -4.98 1.80
N ILE A 106 -12.76 -6.30 1.62
CA ILE A 106 -13.78 -7.08 0.89
C ILE A 106 -15.17 -6.85 1.49
N SER A 107 -15.28 -6.81 2.82
CA SER A 107 -16.55 -6.65 3.51
C SER A 107 -17.16 -5.24 3.38
N HIS A 108 -16.31 -4.21 3.27
CA HIS A 108 -16.75 -2.81 3.30
C HIS A 108 -16.77 -2.12 1.92
N LEU A 109 -16.01 -2.63 0.96
CA LEU A 109 -15.76 -1.99 -0.34
C LEU A 109 -17.05 -1.56 -1.05
N ALA A 110 -18.03 -2.43 -1.15
CA ALA A 110 -19.28 -2.12 -1.84
C ALA A 110 -20.09 -0.97 -1.18
N LYS A 111 -19.94 -0.81 0.14
CA LYS A 111 -20.56 0.30 0.87
C LYS A 111 -19.80 1.61 0.62
N TRP A 112 -18.47 1.55 0.64
CA TRP A 112 -17.63 2.74 0.50
C TRP A 112 -17.60 3.30 -0.92
N ALA A 113 -17.74 2.45 -1.93
CA ALA A 113 -17.76 2.85 -3.34
C ALA A 113 -19.09 3.49 -3.78
N LYS A 114 -20.13 3.45 -2.92
CA LYS A 114 -21.42 4.08 -3.27
C LYS A 114 -21.28 5.61 -3.35
N PRO A 115 -21.90 6.23 -4.38
CA PRO A 115 -22.03 7.68 -4.43
C PRO A 115 -22.67 8.23 -3.17
N LYS A 116 -22.22 9.38 -2.72
CA LYS A 116 -22.79 10.10 -1.57
C LYS A 116 -23.54 11.33 -2.06
N HIS A 117 -24.69 11.61 -1.44
CA HIS A 117 -25.41 12.85 -1.68
C HIS A 117 -24.60 14.04 -1.15
N ALA A 118 -24.55 15.10 -1.97
CA ALA A 118 -23.99 16.39 -1.57
C ALA A 118 -25.12 17.42 -1.49
N SER A 119 -25.18 18.21 -0.40
CA SER A 119 -26.17 19.28 -0.28
C SER A 119 -25.88 20.38 -1.31
N MET A 120 -26.95 20.89 -1.91
CA MET A 120 -26.87 21.95 -2.91
C MET A 120 -27.49 23.25 -2.35
N PRO A 121 -26.90 24.42 -2.66
CA PRO A 121 -27.51 25.69 -2.33
C PRO A 121 -28.90 25.84 -2.96
N LEU A 122 -29.83 26.50 -2.26
CA LEU A 122 -31.19 26.71 -2.75
C LEU A 122 -31.23 27.42 -4.12
N ALA A 123 -30.27 28.30 -4.37
CA ALA A 123 -30.12 29.00 -5.65
C ALA A 123 -29.95 28.08 -6.87
N LEU A 124 -29.53 26.80 -6.64
CA LEU A 124 -29.36 25.82 -7.70
C LEU A 124 -30.53 24.85 -7.80
N PHE A 125 -31.62 25.07 -7.06
CA PHE A 125 -32.83 24.24 -7.17
C PHE A 125 -33.38 24.26 -8.61
N PRO A 126 -33.74 23.09 -9.20
CA PRO A 126 -33.89 21.73 -8.62
C PRO A 126 -32.65 20.80 -8.83
N ALA A 127 -31.45 21.31 -8.89
CA ALA A 127 -30.24 20.51 -9.09
C ALA A 127 -29.99 19.52 -7.92
N LYS A 128 -29.42 18.35 -8.26
CA LYS A 128 -28.99 17.32 -7.29
C LYS A 128 -27.48 17.18 -7.35
N GLY A 129 -26.82 17.24 -6.17
CA GLY A 129 -25.37 17.00 -6.06
C GLY A 129 -25.08 15.56 -5.63
N THR A 130 -24.10 14.95 -6.28
CA THR A 130 -23.58 13.63 -5.91
C THR A 130 -22.05 13.65 -5.92
N MET A 131 -21.44 13.01 -4.92
CA MET A 131 -20.01 12.82 -4.82
C MET A 131 -19.69 11.37 -5.20
N HIS A 132 -18.82 11.17 -6.18
CA HIS A 132 -18.32 9.88 -6.61
C HIS A 132 -16.88 9.70 -6.17
N PHE A 133 -16.51 8.46 -5.80
CA PHE A 133 -15.14 8.09 -5.49
C PHE A 133 -14.56 7.36 -6.70
N GLU A 134 -13.49 7.90 -7.23
CA GLU A 134 -12.81 7.34 -8.40
C GLU A 134 -11.37 6.95 -8.05
N PRO A 135 -10.80 5.90 -8.69
CA PRO A 135 -9.40 5.56 -8.55
C PRO A 135 -8.50 6.67 -9.13
N TYR A 136 -7.27 6.75 -8.63
CA TYR A 136 -6.27 7.67 -9.19
C TYR A 136 -5.81 7.24 -10.60
N GLY A 137 -5.61 5.94 -10.81
CA GLY A 137 -5.08 5.39 -12.04
C GLY A 137 -3.93 4.41 -11.79
N ARG A 138 -2.71 4.78 -12.16
CA ARG A 138 -1.48 4.01 -11.93
C ARG A 138 -0.80 4.46 -10.66
N VAL A 139 -0.62 3.54 -9.74
CA VAL A 139 -0.01 3.82 -8.44
C VAL A 139 1.39 3.20 -8.37
N LEU A 140 2.38 3.98 -7.96
CA LEU A 140 3.70 3.46 -7.57
C LEU A 140 3.73 3.24 -6.06
N ILE A 141 4.09 2.03 -5.64
CA ILE A 141 4.29 1.66 -4.24
C ILE A 141 5.76 1.34 -4.04
N MET A 142 6.47 2.16 -3.26
CA MET A 142 7.87 1.96 -2.90
C MET A 142 7.96 1.64 -1.41
N SER A 143 8.46 0.45 -1.07
CA SER A 143 8.40 -0.08 0.29
C SER A 143 9.78 -0.32 0.91
N PRO A 144 9.88 -0.30 2.25
CA PRO A 144 11.12 -0.47 2.99
C PRO A 144 11.42 -1.95 3.27
N TRP A 145 12.52 -2.18 3.98
CA TRP A 145 13.07 -3.49 4.29
C TRP A 145 12.64 -4.06 5.66
N ASN A 146 12.15 -3.23 6.57
CA ASN A 146 11.93 -3.63 7.98
C ASN A 146 10.68 -4.47 8.22
N TYR A 147 9.63 -4.25 7.46
CA TYR A 147 8.44 -5.09 7.35
C TYR A 147 8.14 -5.28 5.86
N PRO A 148 9.00 -6.02 5.15
CA PRO A 148 9.02 -5.97 3.69
C PRO A 148 7.76 -6.53 3.03
N LEU A 149 7.10 -7.53 3.63
CA LEU A 149 5.86 -8.07 3.10
C LEU A 149 4.69 -7.13 3.41
N ASN A 150 4.50 -6.78 4.68
CA ASN A 150 3.38 -5.96 5.13
C ASN A 150 3.38 -4.58 4.47
N LEU A 151 4.50 -3.84 4.56
CA LEU A 151 4.59 -2.47 4.02
C LEU A 151 4.63 -2.43 2.49
N THR A 152 4.75 -3.58 1.83
CA THR A 152 4.57 -3.72 0.38
C THR A 152 3.12 -4.05 0.03
N LEU A 153 2.54 -5.06 0.70
CA LEU A 153 1.24 -5.59 0.30
C LEU A 153 0.05 -4.81 0.88
N ALA A 154 0.16 -4.22 2.07
CA ALA A 154 -0.95 -3.43 2.62
C ALA A 154 -1.31 -2.20 1.75
N PRO A 155 -0.35 -1.39 1.26
CA PRO A 155 -0.67 -0.36 0.27
C PRO A 155 -1.21 -0.91 -1.06
N LEU A 156 -0.72 -2.08 -1.50
CA LEU A 156 -1.23 -2.75 -2.70
C LEU A 156 -2.69 -3.18 -2.52
N VAL A 157 -3.05 -3.72 -1.36
CA VAL A 157 -4.44 -4.07 -1.00
C VAL A 157 -5.35 -2.85 -1.10
N GLY A 158 -4.89 -1.71 -0.59
CA GLY A 158 -5.59 -0.43 -0.73
C GLY A 158 -5.73 0.03 -2.18
N ALA A 159 -4.67 -0.11 -2.99
CA ALA A 159 -4.68 0.24 -4.41
C ALA A 159 -5.68 -0.61 -5.21
N ILE A 160 -5.69 -1.94 -5.00
CA ILE A 160 -6.66 -2.87 -5.61
C ILE A 160 -8.10 -2.51 -5.21
N ALA A 161 -8.34 -2.28 -3.92
CA ALA A 161 -9.67 -1.93 -3.41
C ALA A 161 -10.18 -0.62 -4.01
N ALA A 162 -9.31 0.37 -4.19
CA ALA A 162 -9.66 1.63 -4.83
C ALA A 162 -9.88 1.53 -6.35
N GLY A 163 -9.42 0.45 -7.01
CA GLY A 163 -9.55 0.24 -8.46
C GLY A 163 -8.39 0.78 -9.27
N ASN A 164 -7.19 0.84 -8.68
CA ASN A 164 -5.98 1.29 -9.37
C ASN A 164 -5.22 0.12 -9.99
N CYS A 165 -4.41 0.41 -11.01
CA CYS A 165 -3.27 -0.41 -11.40
C CYS A 165 -2.08 -0.07 -10.52
N ALA A 166 -1.13 -1.00 -10.32
CA ALA A 166 -0.01 -0.78 -9.43
C ALA A 166 1.33 -1.28 -9.98
N VAL A 167 2.36 -0.47 -9.80
CA VAL A 167 3.76 -0.90 -9.86
C VAL A 167 4.29 -0.94 -8.44
N VAL A 168 4.80 -2.08 -8.03
CA VAL A 168 5.33 -2.32 -6.69
C VAL A 168 6.84 -2.44 -6.75
N LYS A 169 7.54 -1.67 -5.92
CA LYS A 169 8.99 -1.66 -5.82
C LYS A 169 9.41 -2.01 -4.40
N PRO A 170 9.57 -3.30 -4.07
CA PRO A 170 10.06 -3.72 -2.75
C PRO A 170 11.54 -3.35 -2.56
N SER A 171 12.00 -3.39 -1.32
CA SER A 171 13.36 -2.99 -0.97
C SER A 171 14.41 -4.01 -1.44
N ASN A 172 15.50 -3.53 -1.99
CA ASN A 172 16.67 -4.36 -2.29
C ASN A 172 17.47 -4.80 -1.03
N TYR A 173 17.15 -4.23 0.13
CA TYR A 173 17.74 -4.65 1.42
C TYR A 173 17.03 -5.85 2.06
N SER A 174 15.93 -6.32 1.46
CA SER A 174 15.24 -7.57 1.80
C SER A 174 15.07 -8.41 0.52
N PRO A 175 16.17 -8.93 -0.06
CA PRO A 175 16.16 -9.53 -1.39
C PRO A 175 15.33 -10.81 -1.46
N ALA A 176 15.40 -11.68 -0.46
CA ALA A 176 14.63 -12.93 -0.46
C ALA A 176 13.12 -12.66 -0.44
N THR A 177 12.67 -11.75 0.44
CA THR A 177 11.25 -11.37 0.51
C THR A 177 10.80 -10.65 -0.78
N SER A 178 11.66 -9.83 -1.37
CA SER A 178 11.37 -9.14 -2.63
C SER A 178 11.16 -10.11 -3.80
N GLU A 179 11.96 -11.17 -3.89
CA GLU A 179 11.79 -12.20 -4.93
C GLU A 179 10.54 -13.05 -4.70
N VAL A 180 10.20 -13.38 -3.44
CA VAL A 180 8.93 -14.06 -3.13
C VAL A 180 7.73 -13.18 -3.51
N ILE A 181 7.75 -11.89 -3.15
CA ILE A 181 6.69 -10.95 -3.56
C ILE A 181 6.56 -10.89 -5.08
N LYS A 182 7.70 -10.78 -5.79
CA LYS A 182 7.72 -10.76 -7.26
C LYS A 182 7.11 -12.04 -7.84
N LYS A 183 7.53 -13.21 -7.35
CA LYS A 183 7.01 -14.51 -7.79
C LYS A 183 5.50 -14.59 -7.60
N ILE A 184 5.01 -14.41 -6.37
CA ILE A 184 3.58 -14.57 -6.06
C ILE A 184 2.69 -13.57 -6.80
N ILE A 185 3.18 -12.38 -7.08
CA ILE A 185 2.41 -11.39 -7.86
C ILE A 185 2.44 -11.73 -9.35
N SER A 186 3.62 -11.98 -9.93
CA SER A 186 3.75 -12.24 -11.37
C SER A 186 3.06 -13.53 -11.84
N GLU A 187 2.97 -14.54 -10.98
CA GLU A 187 2.24 -15.78 -11.27
C GLU A 187 0.72 -15.63 -11.22
N ASN A 188 0.24 -14.59 -10.54
CA ASN A 188 -1.19 -14.42 -10.26
C ASN A 188 -1.83 -13.20 -10.91
N PHE A 189 -1.08 -12.17 -11.26
CA PHE A 189 -1.62 -10.93 -11.81
C PHE A 189 -0.92 -10.59 -13.14
N PRO A 190 -1.66 -10.15 -14.15
CA PRO A 190 -1.07 -9.70 -15.39
C PRO A 190 -0.30 -8.38 -15.16
N PRO A 191 0.84 -8.17 -15.86
CA PRO A 191 1.72 -7.03 -15.62
C PRO A 191 1.06 -5.67 -15.92
N GLU A 192 0.12 -5.62 -16.84
CA GLU A 192 -0.69 -4.44 -17.14
C GLU A 192 -1.61 -4.02 -16.00
N TYR A 193 -1.86 -4.90 -15.05
CA TYR A 193 -2.65 -4.60 -13.84
C TYR A 193 -1.76 -4.38 -12.62
N ILE A 194 -0.94 -5.39 -12.25
CA ILE A 194 -0.03 -5.31 -11.10
C ILE A 194 1.33 -5.87 -11.51
N SER A 195 2.38 -5.07 -11.35
CA SER A 195 3.75 -5.47 -11.63
C SER A 195 4.67 -5.24 -10.45
N VAL A 196 5.68 -6.08 -10.31
CA VAL A 196 6.75 -5.93 -9.31
C VAL A 196 8.07 -5.69 -10.00
N ILE A 197 8.73 -4.60 -9.66
CA ILE A 197 10.08 -4.26 -10.12
C ILE A 197 11.04 -4.44 -8.95
N THR A 198 11.91 -5.45 -9.03
CA THR A 198 13.02 -5.63 -8.08
C THR A 198 14.23 -4.82 -8.55
N GLY A 199 15.17 -4.56 -7.65
CA GLY A 199 16.38 -3.80 -7.95
C GLY A 199 16.65 -2.70 -6.95
N GLY A 200 17.67 -1.87 -7.24
CA GLY A 200 18.21 -0.90 -6.31
C GLY A 200 17.93 0.56 -6.68
N ARG A 201 18.97 1.37 -6.54
CA ARG A 201 18.90 2.82 -6.78
C ARG A 201 18.58 3.17 -8.22
N GLU A 202 19.10 2.39 -9.17
CA GLU A 202 18.89 2.62 -10.60
C GLU A 202 17.42 2.46 -10.98
N GLU A 203 16.78 1.35 -10.53
CA GLU A 203 15.37 1.09 -10.78
C GLU A 203 14.48 2.11 -10.09
N ASN A 204 14.84 2.53 -8.87
CA ASN A 204 14.14 3.61 -8.17
C ASN A 204 14.14 4.91 -8.98
N SER A 205 15.31 5.29 -9.53
CA SER A 205 15.44 6.50 -10.35
C SER A 205 14.60 6.41 -11.62
N LYS A 206 14.71 5.28 -12.35
CA LYS A 206 13.93 5.03 -13.58
C LYS A 206 12.42 5.06 -13.33
N LEU A 207 11.95 4.52 -12.18
CA LEU A 207 10.54 4.58 -11.79
C LEU A 207 10.10 6.01 -11.49
N LEU A 208 10.90 6.79 -10.78
CA LEU A 208 10.60 8.17 -10.45
C LEU A 208 10.67 9.15 -11.63
N GLU A 209 11.30 8.73 -12.75
CA GLU A 209 11.24 9.45 -14.03
C GLU A 209 9.89 9.28 -14.75
N GLN A 210 9.13 8.22 -14.40
CA GLN A 210 7.83 7.95 -15.03
C GLN A 210 6.71 8.77 -14.38
N ARG A 211 5.67 9.05 -15.17
CA ARG A 211 4.46 9.69 -14.65
C ARG A 211 3.53 8.64 -14.04
N PHE A 212 3.37 8.68 -12.74
CA PHE A 212 2.32 7.99 -12.00
C PHE A 212 1.19 8.95 -11.61
N ASP A 213 0.03 8.39 -11.30
CA ASP A 213 -1.14 9.17 -10.88
C ASP A 213 -1.23 9.26 -9.34
N TYR A 214 -0.45 8.42 -8.64
CA TYR A 214 -0.24 8.46 -7.19
C TYR A 214 1.05 7.74 -6.82
N ILE A 215 1.76 8.21 -5.77
CA ILE A 215 2.93 7.52 -5.23
C ILE A 215 2.75 7.30 -3.74
N PHE A 216 2.88 6.05 -3.30
CA PHE A 216 2.94 5.66 -1.90
C PHE A 216 4.37 5.21 -1.59
N PHE A 217 5.02 5.94 -0.71
CA PHE A 217 6.41 5.67 -0.32
C PHE A 217 6.50 5.45 1.18
N THR A 218 7.17 4.37 1.58
CA THR A 218 7.56 4.14 2.97
C THR A 218 9.08 3.98 3.04
N GLY A 219 9.75 4.78 3.88
CA GLY A 219 11.21 4.72 4.00
C GLY A 219 11.82 5.90 4.76
N GLY A 220 13.10 6.18 4.51
CA GLY A 220 13.81 7.28 5.15
C GLY A 220 13.44 8.66 4.58
N THR A 221 13.47 9.69 5.42
CA THR A 221 13.12 11.08 5.04
C THR A 221 13.93 11.60 3.85
N THR A 222 15.21 11.23 3.74
CA THR A 222 16.06 11.68 2.63
C THR A 222 15.52 11.19 1.28
N VAL A 223 15.15 9.91 1.19
CA VAL A 223 14.56 9.36 -0.06
C VAL A 223 13.13 9.88 -0.26
N GLY A 224 12.35 10.07 0.82
CA GLY A 224 11.02 10.67 0.74
C GLY A 224 11.03 12.07 0.11
N LYS A 225 12.04 12.89 0.40
CA LYS A 225 12.22 14.20 -0.27
C LYS A 225 12.46 14.04 -1.77
N LEU A 226 13.29 13.09 -2.20
CA LEU A 226 13.53 12.80 -3.61
C LEU A 226 12.26 12.32 -4.33
N VAL A 227 11.45 11.48 -3.67
CA VAL A 227 10.15 11.04 -4.18
C VAL A 227 9.21 12.22 -4.37
N MET A 228 9.12 13.12 -3.39
CA MET A 228 8.28 14.31 -3.46
C MET A 228 8.74 15.27 -4.56
N GLU A 229 10.05 15.46 -4.72
CA GLU A 229 10.63 16.29 -5.78
C GLU A 229 10.31 15.70 -7.17
N ALA A 230 10.44 14.39 -7.35
CA ALA A 230 10.10 13.73 -8.61
C ALA A 230 8.59 13.84 -8.91
N ALA A 231 7.73 13.64 -7.92
CA ALA A 231 6.29 13.75 -8.05
C ALA A 231 5.83 15.17 -8.43
N ALA A 232 6.52 16.19 -7.92
CA ALA A 232 6.20 17.58 -8.22
C ALA A 232 6.26 17.94 -9.71
N LYS A 233 7.09 17.24 -10.50
CA LYS A 233 7.19 17.44 -11.97
C LYS A 233 5.87 17.21 -12.69
N TYR A 234 5.04 16.34 -12.16
CA TYR A 234 3.75 15.93 -12.75
C TYR A 234 2.55 16.32 -11.87
N VAL A 235 2.79 17.04 -10.76
CA VAL A 235 1.78 17.36 -9.75
C VAL A 235 1.12 16.08 -9.21
N THR A 236 1.89 15.00 -9.12
CA THR A 236 1.42 13.70 -8.62
C THR A 236 1.26 13.77 -7.10
N PRO A 237 0.07 13.43 -6.55
CA PRO A 237 -0.11 13.33 -5.12
C PRO A 237 0.72 12.19 -4.52
N VAL A 238 1.26 12.42 -3.31
CA VAL A 238 2.12 11.46 -2.62
C VAL A 238 1.63 11.21 -1.19
N THR A 239 1.79 9.98 -0.71
CA THR A 239 1.84 9.66 0.71
C THR A 239 3.26 9.24 1.06
N LEU A 240 3.81 9.88 2.09
CA LEU A 240 5.14 9.58 2.59
C LEU A 240 5.01 9.06 4.03
N GLU A 241 5.28 7.78 4.21
CA GLU A 241 5.43 7.14 5.52
C GLU A 241 6.92 7.09 5.84
N LEU A 242 7.32 7.81 6.89
CA LEU A 242 8.72 8.08 7.19
C LEU A 242 9.13 7.51 8.54
N GLY A 243 10.38 7.72 8.93
CA GLY A 243 10.87 7.35 10.24
C GLY A 243 10.27 8.20 11.36
N GLY A 244 10.41 7.74 12.59
CA GLY A 244 9.90 8.43 13.77
C GLY A 244 10.89 8.46 14.92
N LYS A 245 10.65 9.38 15.85
CA LYS A 245 11.27 9.53 17.16
C LYS A 245 10.17 9.59 18.21
N SER A 246 9.43 8.46 18.32
CA SER A 246 8.19 8.39 19.11
C SER A 246 8.46 8.48 20.62
N PRO A 247 8.05 9.57 21.30
CA PRO A 247 8.11 9.65 22.74
C PRO A 247 7.11 8.71 23.38
N CYS A 248 7.49 8.08 24.48
CA CYS A 248 6.58 7.32 25.32
C CYS A 248 6.50 7.94 26.70
N VAL A 249 5.31 8.34 27.13
CA VAL A 249 5.11 9.03 28.41
C VAL A 249 4.56 8.05 29.43
N VAL A 250 5.23 7.98 30.60
CA VAL A 250 4.78 7.20 31.77
C VAL A 250 4.40 8.15 32.88
N GLU A 251 3.10 8.28 33.09
CA GLU A 251 2.50 9.15 34.11
C GLU A 251 2.32 8.35 35.42
N LYS A 252 2.29 9.03 36.56
CA LYS A 252 2.29 8.42 37.92
C LYS A 252 1.07 7.54 38.20
N SER A 253 -0.07 7.73 37.51
CA SER A 253 -1.25 6.89 37.63
C SER A 253 -1.15 5.58 36.85
N ALA A 254 -0.11 5.42 36.01
CA ALA A 254 0.06 4.23 35.20
C ALA A 254 0.29 2.97 36.02
N ASN A 255 -0.23 1.84 35.58
CA ASN A 255 0.20 0.55 36.12
C ASN A 255 1.62 0.25 35.60
N LEU A 256 2.64 0.49 36.44
CA LEU A 256 4.05 0.48 36.06
C LEU A 256 4.46 -0.89 35.45
N LYS A 257 4.06 -1.99 36.07
CA LYS A 257 4.37 -3.34 35.59
C LYS A 257 3.80 -3.62 34.19
N VAL A 258 2.56 -3.20 33.96
CA VAL A 258 1.92 -3.35 32.64
C VAL A 258 2.57 -2.41 31.63
N ALA A 259 2.89 -1.19 32.02
CA ALA A 259 3.54 -0.20 31.18
C ALA A 259 4.94 -0.69 30.74
N ALA A 260 5.77 -1.15 31.68
CA ALA A 260 7.11 -1.68 31.37
C ALA A 260 7.06 -2.82 30.36
N ARG A 261 6.18 -3.80 30.58
CA ARG A 261 6.01 -4.95 29.64
C ARG A 261 5.55 -4.52 28.25
N ARG A 262 4.57 -3.61 28.16
CA ARG A 262 4.08 -3.10 26.88
C ARG A 262 5.13 -2.29 26.12
N ILE A 263 5.87 -1.47 26.84
CA ILE A 263 6.95 -0.67 26.26
C ILE A 263 8.08 -1.57 25.77
N ALA A 264 8.50 -2.56 26.59
CA ALA A 264 9.48 -3.56 26.18
C ALA A 264 9.04 -4.33 24.93
N PHE A 265 7.79 -4.83 24.92
CA PHE A 265 7.23 -5.51 23.75
C PHE A 265 7.25 -4.60 22.51
N GLY A 266 6.69 -3.38 22.61
CA GLY A 266 6.63 -2.43 21.49
C GLY A 266 8.00 -1.97 21.00
N LYS A 267 9.01 -1.93 21.90
CA LYS A 267 10.38 -1.56 21.52
C LYS A 267 11.15 -2.71 20.88
N TYR A 268 11.01 -3.93 21.38
CA TYR A 268 11.82 -5.06 20.93
C TYR A 268 11.19 -5.87 19.79
N LEU A 269 9.92 -5.64 19.49
CA LEU A 269 9.28 -6.21 18.32
C LEU A 269 10.10 -5.83 17.06
N ASN A 270 10.36 -6.80 16.19
CA ASN A 270 11.22 -6.65 15.01
C ASN A 270 12.61 -6.06 15.31
N ALA A 271 13.18 -6.43 16.46
CA ALA A 271 14.46 -5.90 16.96
C ALA A 271 14.50 -4.35 17.07
N GLY A 272 13.36 -3.72 17.26
CA GLY A 272 13.22 -2.26 17.36
C GLY A 272 13.21 -1.53 16.01
N GLN A 273 13.25 -2.25 14.91
CA GLN A 273 13.32 -1.70 13.55
C GLN A 273 11.93 -1.25 13.06
N THR A 274 11.25 -0.40 13.84
CA THR A 274 9.87 0.00 13.63
C THR A 274 9.75 1.52 13.74
N CYS A 275 9.16 2.15 12.74
CA CYS A 275 9.00 3.61 12.66
C CYS A 275 8.19 4.20 13.83
N VAL A 276 7.28 3.43 14.40
CA VAL A 276 6.40 3.81 15.53
C VAL A 276 6.83 3.21 16.88
N ALA A 277 7.99 2.52 16.94
CA ALA A 277 8.49 1.98 18.21
C ALA A 277 8.76 3.10 19.22
N PRO A 278 8.55 2.87 20.53
CA PRO A 278 9.01 3.77 21.56
C PRO A 278 10.51 4.05 21.39
N ASP A 279 10.89 5.32 21.19
CA ASP A 279 12.29 5.70 20.96
C ASP A 279 12.95 6.18 22.26
N TYR A 280 12.23 6.98 23.04
CA TYR A 280 12.65 7.44 24.36
C TYR A 280 11.48 7.54 25.32
N LEU A 281 11.80 7.46 26.63
CA LEU A 281 10.81 7.49 27.70
C LEU A 281 10.87 8.81 28.46
N LEU A 282 9.71 9.40 28.69
CA LEU A 282 9.49 10.51 29.61
C LEU A 282 8.71 9.97 30.80
N ILE A 283 9.36 9.86 31.96
CA ILE A 283 8.79 9.24 33.14
C ILE A 283 8.70 10.32 34.23
N GLN A 284 7.55 10.43 34.89
CA GLN A 284 7.42 11.32 36.05
C GLN A 284 8.36 10.89 37.17
N ASP A 285 9.03 11.84 37.82
CA ASP A 285 10.09 11.59 38.78
C ASP A 285 9.61 10.72 39.96
N GLU A 286 8.36 10.89 40.41
CA GLU A 286 7.79 10.14 41.51
C GLU A 286 7.71 8.63 41.31
N VAL A 287 7.71 8.18 40.04
CA VAL A 287 7.56 6.75 39.69
C VAL A 287 8.76 6.19 38.94
N LYS A 288 9.75 7.00 38.62
CA LYS A 288 10.89 6.65 37.78
C LYS A 288 11.65 5.42 38.29
N GLU A 289 12.09 5.44 39.55
CA GLU A 289 12.88 4.35 40.15
C GLU A 289 12.09 3.03 40.17
N LYS A 290 10.81 3.08 40.57
CA LYS A 290 9.92 1.91 40.57
C LYS A 290 9.68 1.36 39.16
N PHE A 291 9.61 2.26 38.17
CA PHE A 291 9.43 1.82 36.77
C PHE A 291 10.68 1.13 36.20
N ILE A 292 11.88 1.58 36.60
CA ILE A 292 13.15 0.97 36.18
C ILE A 292 13.31 -0.44 36.77
N GLU A 293 12.78 -0.70 37.96
CA GLU A 293 12.79 -2.02 38.62
C GLU A 293 11.87 -3.05 37.97
N GLU A 294 10.84 -2.64 37.25
CA GLU A 294 9.86 -3.53 36.57
C GLU A 294 10.33 -3.97 35.18
#